data_81911f4d988a70083b30d282c3d0085d
#
_entry.id   81911f4d988a70083b30d282c3d0085d
#
_cell.length_a   1.000
_cell.length_b   1.000
_cell.length_c   1.000
_cell.angle_alpha   90.00
_cell.angle_beta   90.00
_cell.angle_gamma   90.00
#
_symmetry.space_group_name_H-M   'P 1'
#
loop_
_entity.id
_entity.type
_entity.pdbx_description
1 polymer ?
#
loop_
_entity_poly.entity_id
_entity_poly.type
_entity_poly.pdbx_seq_one_letter_code
_entity_poly.pdbx_strand_id
1 'polypeptide(L)'
;MTVRVLQTGLHPERVDFDAPEFKRFEGLTEDKLRQANDDNVAMLREAGFDVVNVLIRNGDTPEDVVRKAMEQGPFDALLIGAGVRLVADNTLLFEGLVNLLHAAYPNARFVFNQAAETSPDDINRWFEGPEVKAPLQ
;
A
#
# COMPACT_ATOMS: atom_id res chain seq x y z
N MET A 1 -2.13 19.40 9.79
CA MET A 1 -3.03 18.26 9.54
C MET A 1 -2.23 16.98 9.46
N THR A 2 -2.78 15.92 10.01
CA THR A 2 -2.14 14.61 9.98
C THR A 2 -2.10 14.05 8.56
N VAL A 3 -0.97 13.45 8.17
CA VAL A 3 -0.86 12.78 6.88
C VAL A 3 -1.79 11.58 6.86
N ARG A 4 -2.69 11.55 5.89
CA ARG A 4 -3.63 10.46 5.68
C ARG A 4 -3.14 9.53 4.61
N VAL A 5 -2.96 8.26 4.96
CA VAL A 5 -2.33 7.24 4.11
C VAL A 5 -3.35 6.20 3.70
N LEU A 6 -3.51 6.00 2.40
CA LEU A 6 -4.13 4.79 1.87
C LEU A 6 -3.03 3.74 1.71
N GLN A 7 -3.19 2.60 2.37
CA GLN A 7 -2.32 1.46 2.14
C GLN A 7 -3.09 0.41 1.37
N THR A 8 -2.55 0.02 0.21
CA THR A 8 -3.08 -1.08 -0.59
C THR A 8 -2.02 -2.15 -0.74
N GLY A 9 -2.44 -3.40 -0.65
CA GLY A 9 -1.58 -4.55 -0.85
C GLY A 9 -2.45 -5.78 -1.07
N LEU A 10 -1.82 -6.89 -1.42
CA LEU A 10 -2.56 -8.13 -1.61
C LEU A 10 -3.02 -8.68 -0.28
N HIS A 11 -4.31 -9.05 -0.22
CA HIS A 11 -4.77 -9.93 0.87
C HIS A 11 -4.00 -11.24 0.77
N PRO A 12 -3.58 -11.85 1.89
CA PRO A 12 -2.80 -13.09 1.85
C PRO A 12 -3.44 -14.20 1.02
N GLU A 13 -4.77 -14.27 0.93
CA GLU A 13 -5.48 -15.26 0.13
C GLU A 13 -5.17 -15.17 -1.37
N ARG A 14 -4.74 -13.98 -1.85
CA ARG A 14 -4.46 -13.73 -3.27
C ARG A 14 -2.99 -13.98 -3.64
N VAL A 15 -2.14 -14.19 -2.66
CA VAL A 15 -0.69 -14.35 -2.89
C VAL A 15 -0.39 -15.79 -3.30
N ASP A 16 0.33 -15.93 -4.43
CA ASP A 16 0.92 -17.21 -4.81
C ASP A 16 2.32 -17.29 -4.17
N PHE A 17 2.40 -17.98 -3.03
CA PHE A 17 3.64 -18.12 -2.27
C PHE A 17 4.68 -18.98 -2.98
N ASP A 18 4.28 -19.74 -4.00
CA ASP A 18 5.19 -20.57 -4.80
C ASP A 18 5.76 -19.79 -5.99
N ALA A 19 5.32 -18.58 -6.24
CA ALA A 19 5.82 -17.75 -7.33
C ALA A 19 7.30 -17.43 -7.13
N PRO A 20 8.12 -17.45 -8.22
CA PRO A 20 9.56 -17.19 -8.11
C PRO A 20 9.93 -15.88 -7.43
N GLU A 21 9.09 -14.85 -7.58
CA GLU A 21 9.32 -13.53 -7.00
C GLU A 21 9.28 -13.55 -5.46
N PHE A 22 8.63 -14.57 -4.86
CA PHE A 22 8.56 -14.70 -3.40
C PHE A 22 9.70 -15.53 -2.81
N LYS A 23 10.61 -16.05 -3.61
CA LYS A 23 11.76 -16.81 -3.10
C LYS A 23 12.66 -16.01 -2.18
N ARG A 24 12.74 -14.70 -2.39
CA ARG A 24 13.50 -13.79 -1.52
C ARG A 24 12.88 -13.64 -0.13
N PHE A 25 11.64 -14.05 0.04
CA PHE A 25 10.94 -14.04 1.32
C PHE A 25 10.84 -15.48 1.84
N GLU A 26 11.99 -16.13 2.03
CA GLU A 26 12.05 -17.52 2.46
C GLU A 26 11.26 -17.71 3.75
N GLY A 27 10.45 -18.77 3.78
CA GLY A 27 9.62 -19.10 4.92
C GLY A 27 8.36 -18.23 5.08
N LEU A 28 8.04 -17.38 4.12
CA LEU A 28 6.82 -16.59 4.17
C LEU A 28 5.60 -17.49 4.01
N THR A 29 4.63 -17.35 4.91
CA THR A 29 3.36 -18.06 4.88
C THR A 29 2.22 -17.05 4.90
N GLU A 30 0.98 -17.53 4.65
CA GLU A 30 -0.21 -16.71 4.74
C GLU A 30 -0.33 -16.04 6.12
N ASP A 31 -0.12 -16.80 7.20
CA ASP A 31 -0.22 -16.27 8.57
C ASP A 31 0.87 -15.24 8.85
N LYS A 32 2.09 -15.49 8.39
CA LYS A 32 3.19 -14.54 8.57
C LYS A 32 2.95 -13.24 7.79
N LEU A 33 2.41 -13.33 6.58
CA LEU A 33 2.09 -12.15 5.79
C LEU A 33 0.96 -11.36 6.43
N ARG A 34 -0.07 -12.05 6.94
CA ARG A 34 -1.16 -11.40 7.66
C ARG A 34 -0.65 -10.64 8.87
N GLN A 35 0.21 -11.27 9.66
CA GLN A 35 0.82 -10.64 10.83
C GLN A 35 1.68 -9.44 10.43
N ALA A 36 2.48 -9.57 9.37
CA ALA A 36 3.31 -8.47 8.89
C ALA A 36 2.46 -7.27 8.43
N ASN A 37 1.35 -7.52 7.77
CA ASN A 37 0.42 -6.46 7.37
C ASN A 37 -0.18 -5.75 8.57
N ASP A 38 -0.63 -6.50 9.59
CA ASP A 38 -1.20 -5.94 10.80
C ASP A 38 -0.16 -5.12 11.58
N ASP A 39 1.05 -5.64 11.71
CA ASP A 39 2.16 -4.96 12.38
C ASP A 39 2.52 -3.67 11.66
N ASN A 40 2.50 -3.68 10.33
CA ASN A 40 2.79 -2.50 9.53
C ASN A 40 1.76 -1.39 9.74
N VAL A 41 0.48 -1.72 9.76
CA VAL A 41 -0.58 -0.75 10.04
C VAL A 41 -0.42 -0.17 11.44
N ALA A 42 -0.17 -1.02 12.44
CA ALA A 42 0.04 -0.59 13.81
C ALA A 42 1.25 0.34 13.93
N MET A 43 2.36 0.00 13.27
CA MET A 43 3.58 0.80 13.27
C MET A 43 3.35 2.18 12.67
N LEU A 44 2.60 2.25 11.57
CA LEU A 44 2.27 3.53 10.93
C LEU A 44 1.38 4.39 11.82
N ARG A 45 0.40 3.79 12.49
CA ARG A 45 -0.46 4.51 13.43
C ARG A 45 0.31 5.01 14.64
N GLU A 46 1.23 4.21 15.18
CA GLU A 46 2.11 4.62 16.27
C GLU A 46 3.03 5.77 15.85
N ALA A 47 3.45 5.79 14.60
CA ALA A 47 4.24 6.90 14.06
C ALA A 47 3.42 8.18 13.84
N GLY A 48 2.11 8.14 14.04
CA GLY A 48 1.23 9.30 13.96
C GLY A 48 0.47 9.48 12.65
N PHE A 49 0.60 8.52 11.72
CA PHE A 49 -0.14 8.57 10.46
C PHE A 49 -1.58 8.08 10.65
N ASP A 50 -2.51 8.68 9.91
CA ASP A 50 -3.89 8.20 9.81
C ASP A 50 -3.96 7.22 8.63
N VAL A 51 -4.15 5.94 8.90
CA VAL A 51 -4.02 4.88 7.90
C VAL A 51 -5.36 4.22 7.63
N VAL A 52 -5.72 4.15 6.36
CA VAL A 52 -6.81 3.30 5.86
C VAL A 52 -6.17 2.17 5.07
N ASN A 53 -6.47 0.93 5.46
CA ASN A 53 -5.90 -0.26 4.84
C ASN A 53 -6.97 -0.94 3.96
N VAL A 54 -6.72 -0.98 2.65
CA VAL A 54 -7.60 -1.67 1.69
C VAL A 54 -6.81 -2.80 1.06
N LEU A 55 -7.10 -4.03 1.47
CA LEU A 55 -6.45 -5.22 0.93
C LEU A 55 -7.19 -5.70 -0.32
N ILE A 56 -6.40 -6.12 -1.30
CA ILE A 56 -6.90 -6.59 -2.60
C ILE A 56 -7.16 -8.08 -2.49
N ARG A 57 -8.42 -8.46 -2.58
CA ARG A 57 -8.86 -9.84 -2.42
C ARG A 57 -8.98 -10.53 -3.78
N ASN A 58 -9.19 -11.85 -3.74
CA ASN A 58 -9.46 -12.61 -4.96
C ASN A 58 -10.69 -12.02 -5.68
N GLY A 59 -10.54 -11.80 -6.99
CA GLY A 59 -11.60 -11.26 -7.82
C GLY A 59 -11.72 -9.74 -7.83
N ASP A 60 -11.02 -9.04 -6.94
CA ASP A 60 -11.03 -7.57 -6.94
C ASP A 60 -10.33 -7.03 -8.17
N THR A 61 -11.00 -6.12 -8.88
CA THR A 61 -10.41 -5.34 -9.96
C THR A 61 -9.82 -4.04 -9.40
N PRO A 62 -8.96 -3.33 -10.16
CA PRO A 62 -8.50 -2.00 -9.74
C PRO A 62 -9.67 -1.05 -9.41
N GLU A 63 -10.74 -1.10 -10.19
CA GLU A 63 -11.94 -0.28 -9.95
C GLU A 63 -12.59 -0.59 -8.61
N ASP A 64 -12.67 -1.86 -8.23
CA ASP A 64 -13.22 -2.27 -6.93
C ASP A 64 -12.41 -1.70 -5.78
N VAL A 65 -11.08 -1.77 -5.88
CA VAL A 65 -10.16 -1.29 -4.86
C VAL A 65 -10.28 0.23 -4.69
N VAL A 66 -10.29 0.95 -5.80
CA VAL A 66 -10.37 2.42 -5.77
C VAL A 66 -11.72 2.88 -5.24
N ARG A 67 -12.81 2.18 -5.60
CA ARG A 67 -14.14 2.50 -5.06
C ARG A 67 -14.17 2.38 -3.55
N LYS A 68 -13.60 1.31 -2.99
CA LYS A 68 -13.51 1.12 -1.54
C LYS A 68 -12.69 2.23 -0.89
N ALA A 69 -11.58 2.62 -1.52
CA ALA A 69 -10.74 3.69 -1.02
C ALA A 69 -11.47 5.03 -1.01
N MET A 70 -12.23 5.33 -2.06
CA MET A 70 -12.96 6.59 -2.19
C MET A 70 -14.02 6.79 -1.12
N GLU A 71 -14.55 5.70 -0.55
CA GLU A 71 -15.49 5.78 0.56
C GLU A 71 -14.88 6.40 1.81
N GLN A 72 -13.55 6.40 1.90
CA GLN A 72 -12.82 6.83 3.10
C GLN A 72 -11.82 7.95 2.85
N GLY A 73 -11.69 8.42 1.62
CA GLY A 73 -10.78 9.51 1.28
C GLY A 73 -11.21 10.85 1.89
N PRO A 74 -10.44 11.91 1.71
CA PRO A 74 -9.26 12.02 0.86
C PRO A 74 -8.00 11.43 1.48
N PHE A 75 -6.91 11.37 0.68
CA PHE A 75 -5.61 10.86 1.10
C PHE A 75 -4.50 11.80 0.65
N ASP A 76 -3.43 11.84 1.45
CA ASP A 76 -2.20 12.58 1.14
C ASP A 76 -1.14 11.68 0.52
N ALA A 77 -1.10 10.42 0.95
CA ALA A 77 -0.18 9.41 0.48
C ALA A 77 -0.92 8.15 0.04
N LEU A 78 -0.47 7.59 -1.07
CA LEU A 78 -1.04 6.36 -1.65
C LEU A 78 0.08 5.33 -1.69
N LEU A 79 0.06 4.38 -0.75
CA LEU A 79 1.06 3.33 -0.67
C LEU A 79 0.56 2.06 -1.34
N ILE A 80 1.33 1.58 -2.32
CA ILE A 80 1.05 0.31 -3.01
C ILE A 80 2.15 -0.67 -2.64
N GLY A 81 1.75 -1.80 -2.06
CA GLY A 81 2.66 -2.79 -1.53
C GLY A 81 3.51 -3.52 -2.57
N ALA A 82 4.65 -4.05 -2.11
CA ALA A 82 5.60 -4.75 -2.95
C ALA A 82 5.01 -5.97 -3.67
N GLY A 83 4.08 -6.68 -3.04
CA GLY A 83 3.43 -7.85 -3.66
C GLY A 83 2.63 -7.50 -4.90
N VAL A 84 2.13 -6.28 -5.03
CA VAL A 84 1.45 -5.83 -6.24
C VAL A 84 2.45 -5.49 -7.33
N ARG A 85 3.55 -4.79 -6.97
CA ARG A 85 4.48 -4.21 -7.95
C ARG A 85 5.55 -5.16 -8.46
N LEU A 86 5.97 -6.13 -7.64
CA LEU A 86 7.15 -6.95 -7.90
C LEU A 86 6.82 -8.31 -8.49
N VAL A 87 5.54 -8.61 -8.70
CA VAL A 87 5.08 -9.86 -9.31
C VAL A 87 4.58 -9.56 -10.72
N ALA A 88 5.20 -10.16 -11.71
CA ALA A 88 4.91 -9.88 -13.12
C ALA A 88 3.43 -10.09 -13.47
N ASP A 89 2.79 -11.10 -12.90
CA ASP A 89 1.37 -11.39 -13.15
C ASP A 89 0.44 -10.28 -12.66
N ASN A 90 0.93 -9.41 -11.78
CA ASN A 90 0.16 -8.29 -11.23
C ASN A 90 0.42 -6.96 -11.96
N THR A 91 1.10 -6.98 -13.09
CA THR A 91 1.43 -5.75 -13.84
C THR A 91 0.20 -4.94 -14.20
N LEU A 92 -0.83 -5.58 -14.74
CA LEU A 92 -2.05 -4.88 -15.13
C LEU A 92 -2.86 -4.39 -13.93
N LEU A 93 -2.84 -5.14 -12.84
CA LEU A 93 -3.43 -4.68 -11.58
C LEU A 93 -2.73 -3.41 -11.09
N PHE A 94 -1.41 -3.41 -11.10
CA PHE A 94 -0.61 -2.26 -10.69
C PHE A 94 -0.89 -1.05 -11.59
N GLU A 95 -0.86 -1.24 -12.90
CA GLU A 95 -1.15 -0.17 -13.87
C GLU A 95 -2.52 0.45 -13.62
N GLY A 96 -3.53 -0.38 -13.45
CA GLY A 96 -4.90 0.09 -13.18
C GLY A 96 -5.00 0.87 -11.89
N LEU A 97 -4.37 0.37 -10.81
CA LEU A 97 -4.36 1.08 -9.53
C LEU A 97 -3.71 2.45 -9.65
N VAL A 98 -2.55 2.54 -10.29
CA VAL A 98 -1.84 3.81 -10.45
C VAL A 98 -2.70 4.83 -11.21
N ASN A 99 -3.26 4.42 -12.33
CA ASN A 99 -4.02 5.34 -13.16
C ASN A 99 -5.33 5.79 -12.50
N LEU A 100 -6.05 4.87 -11.87
CA LEU A 100 -7.32 5.20 -11.21
C LEU A 100 -7.10 6.01 -9.93
N LEU A 101 -6.08 5.67 -9.15
CA LEU A 101 -5.75 6.44 -7.94
C LEU A 101 -5.23 7.82 -8.28
N HIS A 102 -4.44 7.94 -9.34
CA HIS A 102 -3.98 9.25 -9.81
C HIS A 102 -5.16 10.13 -10.24
N ALA A 103 -6.12 9.57 -10.95
CA ALA A 103 -7.31 10.31 -11.35
C ALA A 103 -8.18 10.73 -10.17
N ALA A 104 -8.32 9.86 -9.15
CA ALA A 104 -9.13 10.13 -7.97
C ALA A 104 -8.44 11.11 -7.01
N TYR A 105 -7.13 11.04 -6.88
CA TYR A 105 -6.33 11.81 -5.92
C TYR A 105 -5.12 12.46 -6.59
N PRO A 106 -5.34 13.45 -7.48
CA PRO A 106 -4.23 13.98 -8.29
C PRO A 106 -3.15 14.71 -7.50
N ASN A 107 -3.46 15.13 -6.27
CA ASN A 107 -2.50 15.85 -5.41
C ASN A 107 -1.81 14.94 -4.39
N ALA A 108 -2.21 13.68 -4.29
CA ALA A 108 -1.57 12.74 -3.38
C ALA A 108 -0.24 12.25 -3.93
N ARG A 109 0.64 11.82 -3.02
CA ARG A 109 1.94 11.23 -3.40
C ARG A 109 1.84 9.71 -3.40
N PHE A 110 2.28 9.07 -4.47
CA PHE A 110 2.49 7.63 -4.46
C PHE A 110 3.71 7.28 -3.64
N VAL A 111 3.58 6.25 -2.83
CA VAL A 111 4.69 5.74 -2.02
C VAL A 111 4.82 4.24 -2.28
N PHE A 112 6.04 3.79 -2.53
CA PHE A 112 6.32 2.39 -2.80
C PHE A 112 7.29 1.88 -1.75
N ASN A 113 6.86 0.86 -1.00
CA ASN A 113 7.72 0.24 0.01
C ASN A 113 8.54 -0.89 -0.59
N GLN A 114 9.70 -1.16 -0.01
CA GLN A 114 10.50 -2.32 -0.38
C GLN A 114 10.11 -3.54 0.44
N ALA A 115 9.61 -3.30 1.64
CA ALA A 115 9.08 -4.31 2.55
C ALA A 115 8.07 -3.65 3.48
N ALA A 116 7.24 -4.45 4.16
CA ALA A 116 6.21 -3.89 5.05
C ALA A 116 6.82 -3.02 6.16
N GLU A 117 7.93 -3.44 6.74
CA GLU A 117 8.58 -2.76 7.86
C GLU A 117 9.23 -1.43 7.51
N THR A 118 9.42 -1.11 6.22
CA THR A 118 10.04 0.16 5.80
C THR A 118 9.04 1.28 5.57
N SER A 119 7.74 0.99 5.67
CA SER A 119 6.68 1.93 5.26
C SER A 119 6.75 3.31 5.90
N PRO A 120 7.04 3.47 7.22
CA PRO A 120 7.15 4.81 7.78
C PRO A 120 8.27 5.64 7.14
N ASP A 121 9.43 5.03 6.91
CA ASP A 121 10.55 5.71 6.27
C ASP A 121 10.24 6.03 4.81
N ASP A 122 9.53 5.14 4.14
CA ASP A 122 9.13 5.32 2.74
C ASP A 122 8.20 6.52 2.58
N ILE A 123 7.25 6.68 3.50
CA ILE A 123 6.35 7.84 3.51
C ILE A 123 7.13 9.11 3.81
N ASN A 124 8.08 9.06 4.75
CA ASN A 124 8.88 10.22 5.14
C ASN A 124 9.79 10.74 4.03
N ARG A 125 9.99 10.00 2.95
CA ARG A 125 10.66 10.57 1.76
C ARG A 125 9.89 11.74 1.16
N TRP A 126 8.57 11.79 1.35
CA TRP A 126 7.67 12.77 0.73
C TRP A 126 7.04 13.73 1.75
N PHE A 127 7.12 13.40 3.04
CA PHE A 127 6.56 14.20 4.13
C PHE A 127 7.56 14.27 5.28
N GLU A 128 7.57 15.39 6.00
CA GLU A 128 8.40 15.54 7.20
C GLU A 128 7.63 15.01 8.42
N GLY A 129 7.62 13.68 8.57
CA GLY A 129 6.86 13.03 9.64
C GLY A 129 5.36 12.94 9.30
N PRO A 130 4.49 12.72 10.30
CA PRO A 130 3.08 12.45 10.06
C PRO A 130 2.23 13.69 9.77
N GLU A 131 2.78 14.88 9.84
CA GLU A 131 2.05 16.12 9.57
C GLU A 131 2.17 16.52 8.11
N VAL A 132 1.04 16.99 7.54
CA VAL A 132 1.03 17.46 6.15
C VAL A 132 1.82 18.77 6.07
N LYS A 133 2.84 18.77 5.24
CA LYS A 133 3.64 19.93 4.90
C LYS A 133 3.74 20.05 3.37
N ALA A 134 4.32 21.15 2.90
CA ALA A 134 4.50 21.31 1.47
C ALA A 134 5.30 20.12 0.93
N PRO A 135 4.82 19.44 -0.15
CA PRO A 135 5.53 18.28 -0.70
C PRO A 135 6.91 18.68 -1.22
N LEU A 136 7.83 17.75 -1.15
CA LEU A 136 9.13 17.90 -1.79
C LEU A 136 8.95 18.00 -3.31
N GLN A 137 9.63 18.93 -3.90
CA GLN A 137 9.59 19.14 -5.35
C GLN A 137 10.82 18.57 -6.03
#